data_b89a2dc074cd1d3f4adc8ef5c9ed3f9e
#
_entry.id   b89a2dc074cd1d3f4adc8ef5c9ed3f9e
#
_cell.length_a   1.000
_cell.length_b   1.000
_cell.length_c   1.000
_cell.angle_alpha   90.00
_cell.angle_beta   90.00
_cell.angle_gamma   90.00
#
_symmetry.space_group_name_H-M   'P 1'
#
loop_
_entity.id
_entity.type
_entity.pdbx_description
1 polymer ?
#
loop_
_entity_poly.entity_id
_entity_poly.type
_entity_poly.pdbx_seq_one_letter_code
_entity_poly.pdbx_strand_id
1 'polypeptide(L)'
;GIYYDQNKPPDFDNYNKVISDLFVGSEYRLSFEPGRCLIAEAGILVTKVIRNKKNKEKNFIIIDAAMNNLIRPTLYDAYHRIEPVKNISGKKIIADIVGPICETGDFMALNRKITEVNNNDLLIIRTTGAYSSVMKSNYNARIDAVEILIYNGNSYKLKKTDSIQDIISKEKIIEFI
;
A
#
# COMPACT_ATOMS: atom_id res chain seq x y z
N GLY A 1 -15.58 5.90 -4.81
CA GLY A 1 -14.49 5.31 -4.01
C GLY A 1 -14.42 5.89 -2.62
N ILE A 2 -13.50 5.41 -1.83
CA ILE A 2 -13.21 5.97 -0.50
C ILE A 2 -11.90 6.73 -0.53
N TYR A 3 -11.71 7.66 0.40
CA TYR A 3 -10.42 8.29 0.63
C TYR A 3 -9.50 7.34 1.40
N TYR A 4 -8.20 7.44 1.18
CA TYR A 4 -7.22 6.58 1.84
C TYR A 4 -6.92 6.98 3.30
N ASP A 5 -7.31 8.18 3.73
CA ASP A 5 -6.99 8.70 5.06
C ASP A 5 -8.20 8.86 5.98
N GLN A 6 -9.40 8.64 5.48
CA GLN A 6 -10.63 8.89 6.24
C GLN A 6 -11.16 7.60 6.88
N ASN A 7 -11.28 7.64 8.21
CA ASN A 7 -11.96 6.59 8.99
C ASN A 7 -13.50 6.66 8.85
N LYS A 8 -14.02 7.35 7.84
CA LYS A 8 -15.46 7.44 7.60
C LYS A 8 -15.86 6.45 6.51
N PRO A 9 -16.85 5.62 6.76
CA PRO A 9 -17.41 4.76 5.72
C PRO A 9 -17.97 5.63 4.59
N PRO A 10 -18.06 5.10 3.36
CA PRO A 10 -18.75 5.78 2.27
C PRO A 10 -20.19 6.08 2.68
N ASP A 11 -20.65 7.30 2.41
CA ASP A 11 -22.05 7.69 2.62
C ASP A 11 -22.90 7.16 1.47
N PHE A 12 -23.29 5.90 1.58
CA PHE A 12 -24.12 5.23 0.56
C PHE A 12 -25.55 5.76 0.53
N ASP A 13 -26.09 6.28 1.64
CA ASP A 13 -27.43 6.83 1.69
C ASP A 13 -27.51 8.13 0.87
N ASN A 14 -26.55 9.03 1.06
CA ASN A 14 -26.47 10.25 0.27
C ASN A 14 -26.17 9.94 -1.21
N TYR A 15 -25.29 8.95 -1.49
CA TYR A 15 -25.01 8.51 -2.85
C TYR A 15 -26.29 7.97 -3.53
N ASN A 16 -27.04 7.11 -2.83
CA ASN A 16 -28.30 6.57 -3.32
C ASN A 16 -29.32 7.67 -3.59
N LYS A 17 -29.44 8.64 -2.66
CA LYS A 17 -30.33 9.79 -2.83
C LYS A 17 -30.00 10.57 -4.09
N VAL A 18 -28.73 10.97 -4.27
CA VAL A 18 -28.30 11.74 -5.45
C VAL A 18 -28.61 10.98 -6.75
N ILE A 19 -28.33 9.69 -6.80
CA ILE A 19 -28.62 8.87 -7.98
C ILE A 19 -30.11 8.76 -8.23
N SER A 20 -30.90 8.52 -7.19
CA SER A 20 -32.35 8.44 -7.31
C SER A 20 -32.97 9.74 -7.81
N ASP A 21 -32.52 10.89 -7.28
CA ASP A 21 -33.01 12.20 -7.69
C ASP A 21 -32.67 12.51 -9.16
N LEU A 22 -31.46 12.12 -9.62
CA LEU A 22 -31.02 12.35 -11.00
C LEU A 22 -31.75 11.50 -12.04
N PHE A 23 -32.20 10.31 -11.65
CA PHE A 23 -32.80 9.33 -12.56
C PHE A 23 -34.28 9.05 -12.30
N VAL A 24 -34.94 9.93 -11.54
CA VAL A 24 -36.40 9.84 -11.34
C VAL A 24 -37.11 9.82 -12.68
N GLY A 25 -37.97 8.82 -12.89
CA GLY A 25 -38.77 8.66 -14.13
C GLY A 25 -37.97 8.25 -15.35
N SER A 26 -36.71 7.91 -15.24
CA SER A 26 -35.93 7.39 -16.35
C SER A 26 -36.20 5.89 -16.56
N GLU A 27 -36.16 5.45 -17.81
CA GLU A 27 -36.25 4.03 -18.21
C GLU A 27 -34.88 3.33 -18.20
N TYR A 28 -33.81 4.04 -17.81
CA TYR A 28 -32.45 3.49 -17.82
C TYR A 28 -32.24 2.50 -16.69
N ARG A 29 -31.64 1.37 -17.01
CA ARG A 29 -31.07 0.45 -16.03
C ARG A 29 -29.69 0.95 -15.63
N LEU A 30 -29.52 1.27 -14.36
CA LEU A 30 -28.25 1.71 -13.81
C LEU A 30 -27.39 0.51 -13.38
N SER A 31 -26.11 0.54 -13.73
CA SER A 31 -25.11 -0.44 -13.30
C SER A 31 -23.93 0.30 -12.68
N PHE A 32 -23.40 -0.23 -11.59
CA PHE A 32 -22.26 0.34 -10.88
C PHE A 32 -21.16 -0.68 -10.73
N GLU A 33 -19.92 -0.22 -10.85
CA GLU A 33 -18.71 -1.04 -10.68
C GLU A 33 -17.89 -0.48 -9.51
N PRO A 34 -18.32 -0.66 -8.25
CA PRO A 34 -17.57 -0.21 -7.10
C PRO A 34 -16.27 -1.02 -6.99
N GLY A 35 -15.16 -0.34 -6.75
CA GLY A 35 -13.84 -0.96 -6.64
C GLY A 35 -13.26 -0.79 -5.24
N ARG A 36 -12.53 0.31 -5.02
CA ARG A 36 -11.76 0.56 -3.80
C ARG A 36 -12.57 0.44 -2.50
N CYS A 37 -13.81 0.92 -2.50
CA CYS A 37 -14.66 0.89 -1.31
C CYS A 37 -15.04 -0.51 -0.82
N LEU A 38 -14.94 -1.54 -1.67
CA LEU A 38 -15.30 -2.90 -1.30
C LEU A 38 -14.23 -3.59 -0.45
N ILE A 39 -12.94 -3.35 -0.72
CA ILE A 39 -11.88 -4.18 -0.18
C ILE A 39 -10.67 -3.41 0.36
N ALA A 40 -10.55 -2.11 0.10
CA ALA A 40 -9.34 -1.37 0.45
C ALA A 40 -9.01 -1.43 1.95
N GLU A 41 -10.03 -1.29 2.81
CA GLU A 41 -9.83 -1.29 4.26
C GLU A 41 -9.61 -2.68 4.85
N ALA A 42 -9.91 -3.74 4.11
CA ALA A 42 -9.66 -5.12 4.54
C ALA A 42 -8.17 -5.51 4.46
N GLY A 43 -7.32 -4.68 3.85
CA GLY A 43 -5.90 -4.99 3.68
C GLY A 43 -4.98 -3.97 4.34
N ILE A 44 -3.90 -4.50 4.89
CA ILE A 44 -2.76 -3.73 5.39
C ILE A 44 -1.47 -4.27 4.79
N LEU A 45 -0.49 -3.40 4.58
CA LEU A 45 0.88 -3.80 4.26
C LEU A 45 1.73 -3.61 5.52
N VAL A 46 2.29 -4.70 6.00
CA VAL A 46 3.24 -4.69 7.13
C VAL A 46 4.64 -4.58 6.57
N THR A 47 5.43 -3.68 7.13
CA THR A 47 6.81 -3.43 6.68
C THR A 47 7.72 -3.21 7.88
N LYS A 48 8.99 -3.53 7.72
CA LYS A 48 10.01 -3.35 8.75
C LYS A 48 10.89 -2.14 8.44
N VAL A 49 11.20 -1.36 9.47
CA VAL A 49 12.19 -0.29 9.39
C VAL A 49 13.57 -0.91 9.27
N ILE A 50 14.23 -0.69 8.14
CA ILE A 50 15.61 -1.12 7.90
C ILE A 50 16.56 -0.16 8.62
N ARG A 51 16.35 1.15 8.42
CA ARG A 51 17.24 2.17 8.95
C ARG A 51 16.56 3.52 9.06
N ASN A 52 16.88 4.24 10.12
CA ASN A 52 16.63 5.67 10.25
C ASN A 52 17.86 6.44 9.79
N LYS A 53 17.66 7.45 8.94
CA LYS A 53 18.72 8.35 8.47
C LYS A 53 18.26 9.78 8.68
N LYS A 54 19.16 10.60 9.20
CA LYS A 54 18.93 12.05 9.37
C LYS A 54 20.02 12.80 8.65
N ASN A 55 19.65 13.78 7.86
CA ASN A 55 20.56 14.80 7.37
C ASN A 55 20.21 16.17 7.99
N LYS A 56 20.85 17.24 7.52
CA LYS A 56 20.61 18.59 8.07
C LYS A 56 19.17 19.09 7.85
N GLU A 57 18.49 18.59 6.84
CA GLU A 57 17.20 19.10 6.37
C GLU A 57 16.04 18.16 6.65
N LYS A 58 16.27 16.82 6.58
CA LYS A 58 15.21 15.82 6.60
C LYS A 58 15.55 14.60 7.44
N ASN A 59 14.50 13.98 7.97
CA ASN A 59 14.55 12.62 8.50
C ASN A 59 14.02 11.65 7.46
N PHE A 60 14.66 10.50 7.32
CA PHE A 60 14.23 9.39 6.47
C PHE A 60 14.03 8.15 7.32
N ILE A 61 12.90 7.47 7.10
CA ILE A 61 12.63 6.13 7.62
C ILE A 61 12.68 5.21 6.42
N ILE A 62 13.75 4.43 6.30
CA ILE A 62 13.96 3.48 5.22
C ILE A 62 13.33 2.16 5.64
N ILE A 63 12.39 1.65 4.84
CA ILE A 63 11.63 0.43 5.10
C ILE A 63 11.92 -0.66 4.07
N ASP A 64 11.53 -1.90 4.33
CA ASP A 64 11.71 -3.02 3.39
C ASP A 64 10.60 -3.12 2.34
N ALA A 65 9.44 -2.50 2.54
CA ALA A 65 8.46 -2.33 1.48
C ALA A 65 8.93 -1.24 0.49
N ALA A 66 8.50 -1.36 -0.76
CA ALA A 66 8.87 -0.44 -1.83
C ALA A 66 7.72 -0.20 -2.80
N MET A 67 7.93 0.72 -3.75
CA MET A 67 6.94 1.05 -4.78
C MET A 67 6.48 -0.18 -5.58
N ASN A 68 7.30 -1.22 -5.69
CA ASN A 68 6.90 -2.48 -6.32
C ASN A 68 5.82 -3.25 -5.55
N ASN A 69 5.68 -3.03 -4.25
CA ASN A 69 4.62 -3.62 -3.42
C ASN A 69 3.37 -2.73 -3.37
N LEU A 70 3.56 -1.40 -3.35
CA LEU A 70 2.49 -0.40 -3.28
C LEU A 70 2.85 0.81 -4.12
N ILE A 71 2.43 0.82 -5.38
CA ILE A 71 2.79 1.86 -6.36
C ILE A 71 1.99 3.17 -6.19
N ARG A 72 0.86 3.11 -5.54
CA ARG A 72 -0.10 4.23 -5.55
C ARG A 72 0.39 5.54 -4.93
N PRO A 73 1.20 5.56 -3.86
CA PRO A 73 1.81 6.82 -3.38
C PRO A 73 2.61 7.52 -4.47
N THR A 74 3.44 6.79 -5.21
CA THR A 74 4.28 7.32 -6.30
C THR A 74 3.47 7.72 -7.52
N LEU A 75 2.50 6.89 -7.91
CA LEU A 75 1.77 7.06 -9.16
C LEU A 75 0.68 8.13 -9.09
N TYR A 76 0.05 8.30 -7.92
CA TYR A 76 -1.14 9.15 -7.75
C TYR A 76 -1.06 10.07 -6.54
N ASP A 77 0.10 10.19 -5.89
CA ASP A 77 0.26 10.90 -4.62
C ASP A 77 -0.77 10.43 -3.57
N ALA A 78 -1.09 9.11 -3.61
CA ALA A 78 -2.12 8.54 -2.78
C ALA A 78 -1.69 8.51 -1.32
N TYR A 79 -2.47 9.15 -0.47
CA TYR A 79 -2.23 9.11 0.96
C TYR A 79 -2.61 7.74 1.54
N HIS A 80 -1.67 7.09 2.22
CA HIS A 80 -1.94 5.95 3.08
C HIS A 80 -1.54 6.29 4.51
N ARG A 81 -2.38 5.94 5.47
CA ARG A 81 -2.04 6.09 6.89
C ARG A 81 -0.95 5.08 7.24
N ILE A 82 0.13 5.59 7.86
CA ILE A 82 1.27 4.79 8.28
C ILE A 82 1.46 4.97 9.78
N GLU A 83 1.54 3.86 10.49
CA GLU A 83 1.65 3.86 11.95
C GLU A 83 2.49 2.67 12.45
N PRO A 84 3.15 2.78 13.61
CA PRO A 84 3.82 1.65 14.23
C PRO A 84 2.83 0.55 14.62
N VAL A 85 3.25 -0.73 14.47
CA VAL A 85 2.46 -1.89 14.94
C VAL A 85 2.27 -1.86 16.45
N LYS A 86 3.33 -1.52 17.18
CA LYS A 86 3.25 -1.33 18.62
C LYS A 86 2.77 0.08 18.92
N ASN A 87 1.87 0.21 19.88
CA ASN A 87 1.48 1.53 20.38
C ASN A 87 2.67 2.14 21.15
N ILE A 88 3.49 2.91 20.43
CA ILE A 88 4.66 3.56 20.98
C ILE A 88 4.26 4.97 21.39
N SER A 89 4.26 5.24 22.70
CA SER A 89 4.24 6.62 23.18
C SER A 89 5.63 7.23 22.93
N GLY A 90 5.70 8.20 22.03
CA GLY A 90 6.98 8.78 21.63
C GLY A 90 6.85 10.14 20.96
N LYS A 91 7.99 10.78 20.76
CA LYS A 91 8.10 12.04 20.05
C LYS A 91 7.55 11.89 18.63
N LYS A 92 6.80 12.88 18.17
CA LYS A 92 6.40 12.98 16.75
C LYS A 92 7.51 13.70 15.97
N ILE A 93 7.86 13.12 14.83
CA ILE A 93 8.83 13.70 13.88
C ILE A 93 8.15 13.89 12.52
N ILE A 94 8.74 14.74 11.69
CA ILE A 94 8.43 14.81 10.26
C ILE A 94 9.51 13.99 9.55
N ALA A 95 9.09 13.03 8.74
CA ALA A 95 10.00 12.15 7.99
C ALA A 95 9.44 11.78 6.62
N ASP A 96 10.33 11.52 5.66
CA ASP A 96 10.02 10.82 4.44
C ASP A 96 10.15 9.31 4.72
N ILE A 97 9.14 8.53 4.34
CA ILE A 97 9.12 7.07 4.48
C ILE A 97 9.38 6.50 3.10
N VAL A 98 10.55 5.89 2.92
CA VAL A 98 11.09 5.51 1.62
C VAL A 98 11.45 4.04 1.57
N GLY A 99 11.34 3.45 0.38
CA GLY A 99 11.76 2.08 0.14
C GLY A 99 13.26 1.97 -0.21
N PRO A 100 13.73 0.76 -0.51
CA PRO A 100 15.14 0.48 -0.81
C PRO A 100 15.45 0.43 -2.32
N ILE A 101 14.49 0.76 -3.19
CA ILE A 101 14.70 0.75 -4.64
C ILE A 101 15.50 1.98 -5.06
N CYS A 102 16.42 1.81 -6.00
CA CYS A 102 17.20 2.90 -6.60
C CYS A 102 16.35 3.69 -7.61
N GLU A 103 15.31 4.36 -7.09
CA GLU A 103 14.33 5.13 -7.84
C GLU A 103 13.85 6.31 -7.00
N THR A 104 13.82 7.50 -7.58
CA THR A 104 13.36 8.73 -6.91
C THR A 104 11.92 8.61 -6.41
N GLY A 105 11.09 7.87 -7.14
CA GLY A 105 9.69 7.61 -6.78
C GLY A 105 9.49 6.56 -5.69
N ASP A 106 10.54 5.93 -5.14
CA ASP A 106 10.36 4.88 -4.14
C ASP A 106 10.09 5.43 -2.74
N PHE A 107 8.91 5.98 -2.58
CA PHE A 107 8.41 6.45 -1.28
C PHE A 107 7.00 5.95 -0.99
N MET A 108 6.71 5.78 0.30
CA MET A 108 5.36 5.51 0.82
C MET A 108 4.69 6.78 1.34
N ALA A 109 5.49 7.74 1.79
CA ALA A 109 5.00 9.05 2.21
C ALA A 109 6.14 10.06 2.25
N LEU A 110 5.84 11.30 1.89
CA LEU A 110 6.73 12.45 2.01
C LEU A 110 6.24 13.38 3.11
N ASN A 111 7.19 13.98 3.85
CA ASN A 111 6.93 14.95 4.92
C ASN A 111 5.86 14.49 5.94
N ARG A 112 5.84 13.19 6.25
CA ARG A 112 4.83 12.58 7.11
C ARG A 112 5.12 12.83 8.58
N LYS A 113 4.12 13.35 9.30
CA LYS A 113 4.15 13.38 10.77
C LYS A 113 3.89 11.98 11.31
N ILE A 114 4.88 11.38 11.93
CA ILE A 114 4.82 10.02 12.48
C ILE A 114 5.49 9.96 13.85
N THR A 115 5.13 8.97 14.68
CA THR A 115 5.87 8.68 15.91
C THR A 115 7.27 8.18 15.54
N GLU A 116 8.29 8.70 16.21
CA GLU A 116 9.67 8.23 16.04
C GLU A 116 9.76 6.72 16.31
N VAL A 117 10.43 6.02 15.41
CA VAL A 117 10.57 4.55 15.44
C VAL A 117 12.05 4.18 15.35
N ASN A 118 12.38 2.97 15.80
CA ASN A 118 13.74 2.44 15.77
C ASN A 118 13.93 1.49 14.58
N ASN A 119 15.19 1.20 14.26
CA ASN A 119 15.51 0.12 13.33
C ASN A 119 14.91 -1.19 13.83
N ASN A 120 14.39 -2.00 12.92
CA ASN A 120 13.65 -3.25 13.13
C ASN A 120 12.23 -3.09 13.71
N ASP A 121 11.74 -1.89 14.00
CA ASP A 121 10.34 -1.69 14.31
C ASP A 121 9.48 -2.03 13.08
N LEU A 122 8.26 -2.48 13.35
CA LEU A 122 7.27 -2.77 12.30
C LEU A 122 6.30 -1.60 12.16
N LEU A 123 6.02 -1.25 10.91
CA LEU A 123 5.00 -0.29 10.52
C LEU A 123 3.86 -0.97 9.81
N ILE A 124 2.68 -0.40 9.92
CA ILE A 124 1.49 -0.75 9.15
C ILE A 124 1.21 0.38 8.17
N ILE A 125 1.04 0.05 6.91
CA ILE A 125 0.47 0.92 5.89
C ILE A 125 -0.96 0.45 5.67
N ARG A 126 -1.93 1.32 5.98
CA ARG A 126 -3.36 0.96 5.95
C ARG A 126 -3.98 1.14 4.57
N THR A 127 -5.18 0.59 4.42
CA THR A 127 -6.03 0.76 3.23
C THR A 127 -5.36 0.24 1.96
N THR A 128 -4.66 -0.89 2.08
CA THR A 128 -3.90 -1.52 0.99
C THR A 128 -4.60 -2.74 0.38
N GLY A 129 -5.84 -3.04 0.77
CA GLY A 129 -6.59 -4.18 0.23
C GLY A 129 -7.01 -4.05 -1.23
N ALA A 130 -7.01 -2.80 -1.76
CA ALA A 130 -7.29 -2.54 -3.17
C ALA A 130 -6.07 -1.92 -3.86
N TYR A 131 -5.78 -2.39 -5.07
CA TYR A 131 -4.77 -1.82 -5.97
C TYR A 131 -3.32 -1.85 -5.43
N SER A 132 -3.01 -2.74 -4.50
CA SER A 132 -1.64 -3.04 -4.08
C SER A 132 -1.13 -4.27 -4.82
N SER A 133 -1.55 -5.44 -4.37
CA SER A 133 -1.12 -6.74 -4.91
C SER A 133 -1.36 -6.90 -6.42
N VAL A 134 -2.45 -6.34 -6.95
CA VAL A 134 -2.78 -6.42 -8.38
C VAL A 134 -1.96 -5.46 -9.26
N MET A 135 -1.38 -4.41 -8.67
CA MET A 135 -0.54 -3.42 -9.37
C MET A 135 0.96 -3.60 -9.03
N LYS A 136 1.32 -4.65 -8.33
CA LYS A 136 2.70 -4.95 -7.98
C LYS A 136 3.57 -5.23 -9.21
N SER A 137 4.88 -5.15 -9.02
CA SER A 137 5.85 -5.50 -10.04
C SER A 137 7.09 -6.16 -9.43
N ASN A 138 7.94 -6.72 -10.29
CA ASN A 138 9.25 -7.21 -9.89
C ASN A 138 10.37 -6.19 -10.20
N TYR A 139 10.04 -4.90 -10.16
CA TYR A 139 11.02 -3.85 -10.40
C TYR A 139 12.26 -4.03 -9.50
N ASN A 140 13.45 -3.86 -10.06
CA ASN A 140 14.74 -4.17 -9.44
C ASN A 140 14.89 -5.64 -8.99
N ALA A 141 14.26 -6.59 -9.73
CA ALA A 141 14.26 -8.02 -9.43
C ALA A 141 13.80 -8.36 -8.00
N ARG A 142 12.97 -7.51 -7.41
CA ARG A 142 12.43 -7.76 -6.07
C ARG A 142 11.31 -8.78 -6.13
N ILE A 143 11.33 -9.69 -5.17
CA ILE A 143 10.26 -10.66 -5.00
C ILE A 143 9.04 -10.02 -4.31
N ASP A 144 7.90 -10.64 -4.51
CA ASP A 144 6.64 -10.20 -3.92
C ASP A 144 6.61 -10.29 -2.39
N ALA A 145 5.81 -9.42 -1.79
CA ALA A 145 5.38 -9.61 -0.42
C ALA A 145 4.46 -10.84 -0.31
N VAL A 146 4.55 -11.54 0.83
CA VAL A 146 3.64 -12.65 1.15
C VAL A 146 2.25 -12.11 1.43
N GLU A 147 1.21 -12.71 0.85
CA GLU A 147 -0.18 -12.41 1.18
C GLU A 147 -0.73 -13.42 2.19
N ILE A 148 -1.21 -12.90 3.31
CA ILE A 148 -1.79 -13.67 4.42
C ILE A 148 -3.23 -13.23 4.62
N LEU A 149 -4.15 -14.15 4.56
CA LEU A 149 -5.53 -13.95 5.01
C LEU A 149 -5.63 -14.25 6.50
N ILE A 150 -6.22 -13.34 7.25
CA ILE A 150 -6.65 -13.59 8.63
C ILE A 150 -8.16 -13.77 8.61
N TYR A 151 -8.61 -14.95 9.01
CA TYR A 151 -10.04 -15.27 9.06
C TYR A 151 -10.35 -16.11 10.30
N ASN A 152 -11.31 -15.68 11.11
CA ASN A 152 -11.71 -16.33 12.37
C ASN A 152 -10.51 -16.64 13.29
N GLY A 153 -9.57 -15.70 13.41
CA GLY A 153 -8.37 -15.84 14.26
C GLY A 153 -7.26 -16.74 13.69
N ASN A 154 -7.47 -17.36 12.56
CA ASN A 154 -6.48 -18.18 11.87
C ASN A 154 -5.80 -17.40 10.74
N SER A 155 -4.56 -17.77 10.41
CA SER A 155 -3.78 -17.21 9.32
C SER A 155 -3.61 -18.21 8.19
N TYR A 156 -3.83 -17.74 6.96
CA TYR A 156 -3.73 -18.56 5.75
C TYR A 156 -2.85 -17.86 4.72
N LYS A 157 -1.83 -18.54 4.23
CA LYS A 157 -1.05 -18.05 3.09
C LYS A 157 -1.85 -18.21 1.81
N LEU A 158 -2.19 -17.09 1.14
CA LEU A 158 -3.11 -17.10 0.00
C LEU A 158 -2.47 -17.62 -1.28
N LYS A 159 -1.18 -17.39 -1.47
CA LYS A 159 -0.48 -17.84 -2.68
C LYS A 159 1.00 -18.10 -2.42
N LYS A 160 1.61 -18.90 -3.29
CA LYS A 160 3.06 -19.01 -3.37
C LYS A 160 3.64 -17.65 -3.82
N THR A 161 4.67 -17.18 -3.15
CA THR A 161 5.46 -16.05 -3.64
C THR A 161 6.49 -16.54 -4.65
N ASP A 162 6.75 -15.74 -5.69
CA ASP A 162 7.82 -16.03 -6.63
C ASP A 162 9.17 -16.04 -5.90
N SER A 163 10.04 -16.93 -6.30
CA SER A 163 11.46 -16.87 -5.97
C SER A 163 12.20 -16.06 -7.03
N ILE A 164 13.44 -15.69 -6.75
CA ILE A 164 14.34 -15.10 -7.78
C ILE A 164 14.47 -16.04 -8.98
N GLN A 165 14.55 -17.35 -8.74
CA GLN A 165 14.63 -18.35 -9.81
C GLN A 165 13.38 -18.36 -10.69
N ASP A 166 12.19 -18.18 -10.11
CA ASP A 166 10.93 -18.07 -10.87
C ASP A 166 10.94 -16.84 -11.79
N ILE A 167 11.54 -15.73 -11.34
CA ILE A 167 11.68 -14.52 -12.15
C ILE A 167 12.65 -14.75 -13.31
N ILE A 168 13.84 -15.29 -13.04
CA ILE A 168 14.90 -15.50 -14.02
C ILE A 168 14.51 -16.58 -15.04
N SER A 169 13.77 -17.60 -14.64
CA SER A 169 13.38 -18.71 -15.54
C SER A 169 12.52 -18.29 -16.74
N LYS A 170 12.00 -17.07 -16.72
CA LYS A 170 11.24 -16.50 -17.85
C LYS A 170 12.15 -15.93 -18.95
N GLU A 171 13.44 -15.79 -18.67
CA GLU A 171 14.43 -15.27 -19.62
C GLU A 171 15.11 -16.41 -20.37
N LYS A 172 15.51 -16.14 -21.62
CA LYS A 172 16.27 -17.09 -22.44
C LYS A 172 17.69 -16.59 -22.58
N ILE A 173 18.65 -17.47 -22.32
CA ILE A 173 20.04 -17.22 -22.68
C ILE A 173 20.18 -17.52 -24.18
N ILE A 174 20.67 -16.53 -24.92
CA ILE A 174 20.97 -16.70 -26.36
C ILE A 174 22.47 -16.97 -26.46
N GLU A 175 22.83 -18.14 -27.00
CA GLU A 175 24.21 -18.44 -27.38
C GLU A 175 24.45 -17.76 -28.72
N PHE A 176 25.36 -16.79 -28.74
CA PHE A 176 25.88 -16.20 -29.98
C PHE A 176 26.99 -17.12 -30.51
N ILE A 177 26.73 -17.71 -31.67
CA ILE A 177 27.70 -18.53 -32.42
C ILE A 177 28.62 -17.60 -33.21
#